data_6df0c74670bb3a6f91a4dbaae8d7f6ab
#
_entry.id   6df0c74670bb3a6f91a4dbaae8d7f6ab
#
_cell.length_a   1.000
_cell.length_b   1.000
_cell.length_c   1.000
_cell.angle_alpha   90.00
_cell.angle_beta   90.00
_cell.angle_gamma   90.00
#
_symmetry.space_group_name_H-M   'P 1'
#
loop_
_entity.id
_entity.type
_entity.pdbx_description
1 polymer ?
#
loop_
_entity_poly.entity_id
_entity_poly.type
_entity_poly.pdbx_seq_one_letter_code
_entity_poly.pdbx_strand_id
1 'polypeptide(L)'
;VPPENALDPELYCRARVASKITRYSVLVDKFGLGIPPYYVLQIPPSLAKPPRFRRIEEIHEIKSLCDLYYKNPPVSLEEIKNSRLHTVYVIDVAGDLVSEVDPEFYVSAVNGLLSLTVPLRSV
;
A
#
# COMPACT_ATOMS: atom_id res chain seq x y z
N VAL A 1 1.10 -6.58 -12.97
CA VAL A 1 1.26 -5.84 -14.23
C VAL A 1 -0.01 -5.03 -14.50
N PRO A 2 0.11 -3.73 -14.75
CA PRO A 2 -1.06 -2.91 -15.06
C PRO A 2 -1.71 -3.33 -16.37
N PRO A 3 -3.03 -3.15 -16.51
CA PRO A 3 -3.68 -3.38 -17.78
C PRO A 3 -3.17 -2.41 -18.86
N GLU A 4 -3.23 -2.84 -20.11
CA GLU A 4 -2.75 -2.02 -21.24
C GLU A 4 -3.45 -0.66 -21.32
N ASN A 5 -4.69 -0.59 -20.88
CA ASN A 5 -5.47 0.64 -20.91
C ASN A 5 -5.34 1.50 -19.66
N ALA A 6 -4.43 1.16 -18.75
CA ALA A 6 -4.18 1.97 -17.57
C ALA A 6 -3.45 3.24 -17.98
N LEU A 7 -4.05 4.41 -17.68
CA LEU A 7 -3.48 5.70 -18.03
C LEU A 7 -2.27 6.03 -17.15
N ASP A 8 -2.25 5.51 -15.91
CA ASP A 8 -1.19 5.74 -14.94
C ASP A 8 -0.85 4.42 -14.26
N PRO A 9 0.21 3.72 -14.71
CA PRO A 9 0.59 2.45 -14.11
C PRO A 9 0.95 2.53 -12.63
N GLU A 10 1.55 3.64 -12.21
CA GLU A 10 1.90 3.85 -10.80
C GLU A 10 0.65 3.97 -9.94
N LEU A 11 -0.32 4.74 -10.41
CA LEU A 11 -1.61 4.90 -9.73
C LEU A 11 -2.36 3.57 -9.66
N TYR A 12 -2.31 2.78 -10.74
CA TYR A 12 -2.92 1.46 -10.77
C TYR A 12 -2.30 0.54 -9.72
N CYS A 13 -0.97 0.51 -9.62
CA CYS A 13 -0.27 -0.31 -8.63
C CYS A 13 -0.63 0.11 -7.20
N ARG A 14 -0.73 1.41 -6.95
CA ARG A 14 -1.13 1.93 -5.65
C ARG A 14 -2.56 1.52 -5.30
N ALA A 15 -3.48 1.61 -6.26
CA ALA A 15 -4.87 1.19 -6.09
C ALA A 15 -4.96 -0.31 -5.81
N ARG A 16 -4.14 -1.11 -6.49
CA ARG A 16 -4.10 -2.56 -6.30
C ARG A 16 -3.66 -2.93 -4.89
N VAL A 17 -2.61 -2.29 -4.40
CA VAL A 17 -2.12 -2.50 -3.03
C VAL A 17 -3.19 -2.10 -2.02
N ALA A 18 -3.80 -0.93 -2.19
CA ALA A 18 -4.86 -0.44 -1.31
C ALA A 18 -6.04 -1.41 -1.28
N SER A 19 -6.51 -1.87 -2.43
CA SER A 19 -7.62 -2.82 -2.52
C SER A 19 -7.29 -4.15 -1.86
N LYS A 20 -6.08 -4.63 -2.04
CA LYS A 20 -5.65 -5.89 -1.42
C LYS A 20 -5.65 -5.79 0.10
N ILE A 21 -5.12 -4.70 0.65
CA ILE A 21 -5.10 -4.49 2.10
C ILE A 21 -6.54 -4.38 2.63
N THR A 22 -7.38 -3.58 1.98
CA THR A 22 -8.74 -3.34 2.49
C THR A 22 -9.63 -4.57 2.42
N ARG A 23 -9.49 -5.40 1.39
CA ARG A 23 -10.33 -6.58 1.23
C ARG A 23 -9.91 -7.76 2.09
N TYR A 24 -8.60 -7.98 2.23
CA TYR A 24 -8.09 -9.19 2.87
C TYR A 24 -7.75 -9.02 4.33
N SER A 25 -7.34 -7.82 4.76
CA SER A 25 -6.95 -7.63 6.16
C SER A 25 -8.10 -7.79 7.14
N VAL A 26 -9.34 -7.51 6.72
CA VAL A 26 -10.51 -7.66 7.58
C VAL A 26 -10.90 -9.12 7.82
N LEU A 27 -10.32 -10.05 7.05
CA LEU A 27 -10.62 -11.48 7.16
C LEU A 27 -9.70 -12.20 8.15
N VAL A 28 -8.65 -11.55 8.62
CA VAL A 28 -7.62 -12.16 9.47
C VAL A 28 -7.24 -11.22 10.59
N ASP A 29 -6.65 -11.78 11.66
CA ASP A 29 -6.21 -10.97 12.81
C ASP A 29 -4.97 -10.13 12.46
N LYS A 30 -4.07 -10.69 11.66
CA LYS A 30 -2.88 -9.99 11.21
C LYS A 30 -2.68 -10.22 9.72
N PHE A 31 -2.44 -9.13 9.00
CA PHE A 31 -2.25 -9.17 7.55
C PHE A 31 -0.87 -8.61 7.19
N GLY A 32 -0.12 -9.36 6.40
CA GLY A 32 1.20 -8.95 5.94
C GLY A 32 1.32 -9.04 4.43
N LEU A 33 2.21 -8.24 3.86
CA LEU A 33 2.55 -8.28 2.44
C LEU A 33 4.02 -8.62 2.26
N GLY A 34 4.32 -9.55 1.36
CA GLY A 34 5.68 -9.95 1.04
C GLY A 34 6.15 -9.33 -0.26
N ILE A 35 7.37 -8.81 -0.27
CA ILE A 35 7.97 -8.20 -1.46
C ILE A 35 9.44 -8.63 -1.61
N PRO A 36 9.97 -8.67 -2.84
CA PRO A 36 11.40 -8.84 -3.03
C PRO A 36 12.17 -7.57 -2.64
N PRO A 37 13.49 -7.68 -2.33
CA PRO A 37 14.26 -6.52 -1.83
C PRO A 37 14.33 -5.34 -2.80
N TYR A 38 14.29 -5.60 -4.10
CA TYR A 38 14.41 -4.57 -5.13
C TYR A 38 13.09 -3.90 -5.50
N TYR A 39 11.99 -4.33 -4.87
CA TYR A 39 10.65 -3.80 -5.18
C TYR A 39 10.28 -2.72 -4.17
N VAL A 40 9.69 -1.63 -4.67
CA VAL A 40 9.17 -0.55 -3.83
C VAL A 40 7.65 -0.68 -3.79
N LEU A 41 7.12 -1.03 -2.62
CA LEU A 41 5.69 -1.20 -2.41
C LEU A 41 5.07 0.13 -2.04
N GLN A 42 4.14 0.62 -2.85
CA GLN A 42 3.48 1.90 -2.61
C GLN A 42 2.23 1.71 -1.75
N ILE A 43 2.42 1.85 -0.46
CA ILE A 43 1.36 1.69 0.54
C ILE A 43 0.78 3.08 0.85
N PRO A 44 -0.55 3.27 0.76
CA PRO A 44 -1.15 4.49 1.28
C PRO A 44 -0.81 4.64 2.76
N PRO A 45 -0.22 5.77 3.19
CA PRO A 45 0.24 5.92 4.57
C PRO A 45 -0.83 5.68 5.63
N SER A 46 -2.07 6.03 5.33
CA SER A 46 -3.18 5.82 6.27
C SER A 46 -3.47 4.34 6.53
N LEU A 47 -3.15 3.44 5.59
CA LEU A 47 -3.37 2.00 5.79
C LEU A 47 -2.25 1.35 6.62
N ALA A 48 -1.11 2.02 6.76
CA ALA A 48 0.00 1.54 7.58
C ALA A 48 -0.20 1.87 9.06
N LYS A 49 -1.01 2.87 9.39
CA LYS A 49 -1.26 3.23 10.78
C LYS A 49 -2.52 2.57 11.33
N PRO A 50 -2.67 2.47 12.67
CA PRO A 50 -3.86 1.88 13.27
C PRO A 50 -5.14 2.60 12.84
N PRO A 51 -6.25 1.84 12.68
CA PRO A 51 -7.52 2.42 12.23
C PRO A 51 -8.01 3.63 13.04
N ARG A 52 -7.79 3.61 14.35
CA ARG A 52 -8.25 4.69 15.25
C ARG A 52 -7.60 6.05 14.97
N PHE A 53 -6.48 6.06 14.25
CA PHE A 53 -5.77 7.31 13.92
C PHE A 53 -6.11 7.82 12.52
N ARG A 54 -6.99 7.14 11.78
CA ARG A 54 -7.37 7.58 10.44
C ARG A 54 -8.46 8.64 10.49
N ARG A 55 -8.25 9.69 9.69
CA ARG A 55 -9.26 10.72 9.51
C ARG A 55 -10.24 10.30 8.41
N ILE A 56 -11.43 10.86 8.45
CA ILE A 56 -12.47 10.57 7.45
C ILE A 56 -11.98 10.91 6.05
N GLU A 57 -11.25 12.00 5.89
CA GLU A 57 -10.69 12.42 4.60
C GLU A 57 -9.75 11.37 4.03
N GLU A 58 -8.93 10.77 4.88
CA GLU A 58 -8.01 9.71 4.46
C GLU A 58 -8.75 8.47 3.99
N ILE A 59 -9.83 8.11 4.67
CA ILE A 59 -10.67 6.97 4.29
C ILE A 59 -11.31 7.21 2.92
N HIS A 60 -11.83 8.41 2.70
CA HIS A 60 -12.43 8.78 1.40
C HIS A 60 -11.41 8.81 0.27
N GLU A 61 -10.19 9.24 0.55
CA GLU A 61 -9.10 9.23 -0.45
C GLU A 61 -8.78 7.80 -0.90
N ILE A 62 -8.72 6.86 0.05
CA ILE A 62 -8.49 5.45 -0.27
C ILE A 62 -9.65 4.89 -1.07
N LYS A 63 -10.90 5.23 -0.70
CA LYS A 63 -12.08 4.81 -1.44
C LYS A 63 -12.02 5.27 -2.89
N SER A 64 -11.68 6.54 -3.11
CA SER A 64 -11.54 7.11 -4.45
C SER A 64 -10.45 6.39 -5.25
N LEU A 65 -9.34 6.09 -4.61
CA LEU A 65 -8.24 5.38 -5.24
C LEU A 65 -8.66 3.97 -5.68
N CYS A 66 -9.32 3.22 -4.80
CA CYS A 66 -9.79 1.88 -5.10
C CYS A 66 -10.84 1.89 -6.22
N ASP A 67 -11.74 2.86 -6.20
CA ASP A 67 -12.82 2.94 -7.17
C ASP A 67 -12.35 3.25 -8.60
N LEU A 68 -11.13 3.73 -8.76
CA LEU A 68 -10.58 3.97 -10.10
C LEU A 68 -10.49 2.68 -10.92
N TYR A 69 -10.20 1.55 -10.27
CA TYR A 69 -9.93 0.30 -10.97
C TYR A 69 -10.71 -0.91 -10.42
N TYR A 70 -11.26 -0.82 -9.22
CA TYR A 70 -11.86 -1.97 -8.51
C TYR A 70 -13.28 -1.65 -8.07
N LYS A 71 -14.23 -1.72 -8.99
CA LYS A 71 -15.63 -1.37 -8.75
C LYS A 71 -16.58 -2.55 -8.61
N ASN A 72 -16.13 -3.77 -8.94
CA ASN A 72 -17.00 -4.96 -8.95
C ASN A 72 -16.41 -6.13 -8.18
N PRO A 73 -16.68 -6.26 -6.88
CA PRO A 73 -17.49 -5.35 -6.06
C PRO A 73 -16.64 -4.19 -5.56
N PRO A 74 -17.26 -3.05 -5.24
CA PRO A 74 -16.51 -1.92 -4.70
C PRO A 74 -16.09 -2.19 -3.26
N VAL A 75 -14.98 -1.60 -2.84
CA VAL A 75 -14.54 -1.63 -1.44
C VAL A 75 -15.40 -0.63 -0.66
N SER A 76 -15.93 -1.04 0.49
CA SER A 76 -16.76 -0.16 1.31
C SER A 76 -15.92 0.75 2.20
N LEU A 77 -16.51 1.87 2.63
CA LEU A 77 -15.86 2.77 3.58
C LEU A 77 -15.56 2.07 4.90
N GLU A 78 -16.44 1.17 5.33
CA GLU A 78 -16.25 0.42 6.56
C GLU A 78 -15.09 -0.55 6.45
N GLU A 79 -14.94 -1.23 5.32
CA GLU A 79 -13.79 -2.09 5.07
C GLU A 79 -12.49 -1.30 5.15
N ILE A 80 -12.46 -0.12 4.54
CA ILE A 80 -11.28 0.76 4.58
C ILE A 80 -10.99 1.20 6.00
N LYS A 81 -12.02 1.61 6.73
CA LYS A 81 -11.89 2.09 8.10
C LYS A 81 -11.27 1.04 9.02
N ASN A 82 -11.63 -0.23 8.84
CA ASN A 82 -11.21 -1.32 9.72
C ASN A 82 -9.98 -2.08 9.24
N SER A 83 -9.52 -1.81 8.03
CA SER A 83 -8.37 -2.52 7.45
C SER A 83 -7.05 -2.04 8.05
N ARG A 84 -6.05 -2.92 8.04
CA ARG A 84 -4.71 -2.56 8.48
C ARG A 84 -3.67 -3.51 7.88
N LEU A 85 -2.57 -2.94 7.44
CA LEU A 85 -1.37 -3.72 7.12
C LEU A 85 -0.53 -3.81 8.38
N HIS A 86 -0.29 -5.04 8.86
CA HIS A 86 0.43 -5.26 10.12
C HIS A 86 1.93 -5.39 9.93
N THR A 87 2.37 -5.94 8.80
CA THR A 87 3.79 -6.14 8.56
C THR A 87 4.11 -6.17 7.08
N VAL A 88 5.33 -5.79 6.73
CA VAL A 88 5.88 -5.95 5.40
C VAL A 88 7.03 -6.96 5.51
N TYR A 89 6.98 -8.01 4.71
CA TYR A 89 8.05 -9.00 4.64
C TYR A 89 8.92 -8.72 3.42
N VAL A 90 10.19 -8.44 3.65
CA VAL A 90 11.16 -8.34 2.57
C VAL A 90 11.80 -9.72 2.41
N ILE A 91 11.54 -10.35 1.27
CA ILE A 91 11.92 -11.75 1.02
C ILE A 91 13.02 -11.79 -0.02
N ASP A 92 14.23 -12.15 0.42
CA ASP A 92 15.38 -12.30 -0.45
C ASP A 92 15.60 -13.81 -0.70
N VAL A 93 15.08 -14.28 -1.82
CA VAL A 93 15.15 -15.69 -2.18
C VAL A 93 16.61 -16.12 -2.44
N ALA A 94 17.38 -15.26 -3.11
CA ALA A 94 18.78 -15.55 -3.44
C ALA A 94 19.65 -15.66 -2.19
N GLY A 95 19.40 -14.79 -1.18
CA GLY A 95 20.13 -14.80 0.08
C GLY A 95 19.50 -15.67 1.15
N ASP A 96 18.35 -16.28 0.88
CA ASP A 96 17.59 -17.09 1.82
C ASP A 96 17.29 -16.32 3.12
N LEU A 97 16.86 -15.07 2.99
CA LEU A 97 16.56 -14.20 4.10
C LEU A 97 15.15 -13.65 4.01
N VAL A 98 14.47 -13.55 5.18
CA VAL A 98 13.18 -12.87 5.31
C VAL A 98 13.31 -11.86 6.44
N SER A 99 13.01 -10.60 6.13
CA SER A 99 13.03 -9.52 7.12
C SER A 99 11.62 -8.99 7.32
N GLU A 100 11.22 -8.80 8.58
CA GLU A 100 9.96 -8.14 8.90
C GLU A 100 10.22 -6.65 9.10
N VAL A 101 9.39 -5.83 8.46
CA VAL A 101 9.50 -4.37 8.55
C VAL A 101 8.15 -3.82 9.00
N ASP A 102 8.18 -2.92 9.97
CA ASP A 102 6.98 -2.21 10.38
C ASP A 102 6.44 -1.36 9.22
N PRO A 103 5.14 -1.41 8.92
CA PRO A 103 4.58 -0.67 7.79
C PRO A 103 4.78 0.84 7.86
N GLU A 104 4.65 1.44 9.03
CA GLU A 104 4.87 2.89 9.18
C GLU A 104 6.33 3.27 8.91
N PHE A 105 7.25 2.44 9.40
CA PHE A 105 8.66 2.62 9.12
C PHE A 105 8.93 2.46 7.63
N TYR A 106 8.35 1.44 7.00
CA TYR A 106 8.52 1.20 5.57
C TYR A 106 8.04 2.38 4.74
N VAL A 107 6.85 2.90 5.05
CA VAL A 107 6.28 4.07 4.36
C VAL A 107 7.19 5.29 4.52
N SER A 108 7.68 5.53 5.73
CA SER A 108 8.59 6.66 5.97
C SER A 108 9.90 6.53 5.20
N ALA A 109 10.45 5.32 5.14
CA ALA A 109 11.69 5.06 4.40
C ALA A 109 11.51 5.28 2.89
N VAL A 110 10.39 4.81 2.34
CA VAL A 110 10.08 5.00 0.92
C VAL A 110 9.88 6.48 0.60
N ASN A 111 9.14 7.21 1.44
CA ASN A 111 8.93 8.64 1.24
C ASN A 111 10.23 9.42 1.35
N GLY A 112 11.11 9.05 2.27
CA GLY A 112 12.43 9.67 2.40
C GLY A 112 13.26 9.44 1.14
N LEU A 113 13.24 8.23 0.60
CA LEU A 113 13.95 7.90 -0.62
C LEU A 113 13.44 8.70 -1.82
N LEU A 114 12.12 8.81 -1.96
CA LEU A 114 11.51 9.59 -3.02
C LEU A 114 11.86 11.07 -2.91
N SER A 115 11.90 11.60 -1.69
CA SER A 115 12.29 12.98 -1.45
C SER A 115 13.73 13.26 -1.87
N LEU A 116 14.63 12.29 -1.69
CA LEU A 116 16.04 12.42 -2.10
C LEU A 116 16.19 12.37 -3.62
N THR A 117 15.34 11.63 -4.31
CA THR A 117 15.45 11.47 -5.77
C THR A 117 14.84 12.65 -6.54
N VAL A 118 13.80 13.27 -5.99
CA VAL A 118 13.11 14.38 -6.67
C VAL A 118 14.04 15.55 -7.02
N PRO A 119 14.90 16.06 -6.10
CA PRO A 119 15.84 17.14 -6.46
C PRO A 119 16.81 16.78 -7.57
N LEU A 120 17.22 15.52 -7.62
CA LEU A 120 18.14 15.05 -8.67
C LEU A 120 17.46 15.01 -10.04
N ARG A 121 16.18 14.73 -10.08
CA ARG A 121 15.41 14.69 -11.32
C ARG A 121 15.10 16.07 -11.87
N SER A 122 15.00 17.05 -11.01
CA SER A 122 14.68 18.42 -11.40
C SER A 122 15.90 19.19 -11.95
N VAL A 123 17.06 18.63 -11.82
CA VAL A 123 18.29 19.17 -12.40
C VAL A 123 18.48 18.63 -13.82
#